data_023ead1f29c76e213d0687947e5be5d7
#
_entry.id   023ead1f29c76e213d0687947e5be5d7
#
_cell.length_a   1.000
_cell.length_b   1.000
_cell.length_c   1.000
_cell.angle_alpha   90.00
_cell.angle_beta   90.00
_cell.angle_gamma   90.00
#
_symmetry.space_group_name_H-M   'P 1'
#
loop_
_entity.id
_entity.type
_entity.pdbx_description
1 polymer ?
#
loop_
_entity_poly.entity_id
_entity_poly.type
_entity_poly.pdbx_seq_one_letter_code
_entity_poly.pdbx_strand_id
1 'polypeptide(L)'
;MKSLYCSIVKNAGGVVNCARLTFWRVRDTIRIEKTERQERKMQLRRMLGIQPGLTAIIGGGGKTTLLYALARELSQTARVIVCTTTHILPPEHLPCLTDGTETEIRRTLKKTKCVCVGTRTQEGKLTAPELAFEKLLPMADYILAEADGSKHLPLKAHAAHEPVIPPEANQTILVLGASGFGKPIAAAAHRPALYAEKLGVTQDTIVTPELAARLINLEGFHTRVLVNQAQTQRELALVRELAAYLHCPVAAGELLKEKMICLC
;
A
#
# COMPACT_ATOMS: atom_id res chain seq x y z
N MET A 1 -11.18 38.89 -1.58
CA MET A 1 -11.89 39.93 -0.76
C MET A 1 -13.38 39.63 -0.84
N LYS A 2 -13.99 38.98 0.14
CA LYS A 2 -15.45 38.94 0.34
C LYS A 2 -15.70 39.33 1.80
N SER A 3 -16.34 40.49 1.96
CA SER A 3 -16.74 41.12 3.21
C SER A 3 -17.73 40.24 3.96
N LEU A 4 -17.44 39.89 5.20
CA LEU A 4 -18.41 39.31 6.13
C LEU A 4 -19.14 40.46 6.84
N TYR A 5 -20.40 40.66 6.47
CA TYR A 5 -21.31 41.50 7.24
C TYR A 5 -21.71 40.81 8.55
N CYS A 6 -21.36 41.42 9.67
CA CYS A 6 -21.80 41.00 10.98
C CYS A 6 -23.11 41.75 11.30
N SER A 7 -24.23 41.04 11.24
CA SER A 7 -25.55 41.61 11.66
C SER A 7 -25.66 41.53 13.18
N ILE A 8 -25.67 42.68 13.85
CA ILE A 8 -25.94 42.79 15.28
C ILE A 8 -27.45 42.73 15.50
N VAL A 9 -27.94 41.64 16.07
CA VAL A 9 -29.30 41.57 16.61
C VAL A 9 -29.22 42.00 18.06
N LYS A 10 -29.79 43.22 18.37
CA LYS A 10 -30.02 43.68 19.73
C LYS A 10 -31.28 43.00 20.26
N ASN A 11 -31.15 42.16 21.27
CA ASN A 11 -32.25 41.82 22.16
C ASN A 11 -31.88 42.21 23.60
N ALA A 12 -32.84 42.71 24.31
CA ALA A 12 -32.70 43.32 25.63
C ALA A 12 -32.14 42.32 26.67
N GLY A 13 -31.09 42.76 27.35
CA GLY A 13 -30.61 42.13 28.58
C GLY A 13 -29.39 41.18 28.40
N GLY A 14 -28.19 41.77 28.41
CA GLY A 14 -26.95 41.02 28.63
C GLY A 14 -25.94 41.08 27.47
N VAL A 15 -24.82 41.73 27.74
CA VAL A 15 -23.67 41.73 26.84
C VAL A 15 -23.05 40.33 26.84
N VAL A 16 -23.35 39.53 25.84
CA VAL A 16 -22.66 38.23 25.62
C VAL A 16 -21.34 38.51 24.91
N ASN A 17 -20.25 38.21 25.58
CA ASN A 17 -18.89 38.46 25.14
C ASN A 17 -18.59 37.66 23.84
N CYS A 18 -18.62 38.34 22.70
CA CYS A 18 -18.45 37.80 21.34
C CYS A 18 -17.10 37.04 21.15
N ALA A 19 -16.12 37.26 22.01
CA ALA A 19 -14.82 36.62 21.98
C ALA A 19 -14.88 35.13 22.37
N ARG A 20 -15.84 34.69 23.19
CA ARG A 20 -15.98 33.27 23.57
C ARG A 20 -16.60 32.43 22.45
N LEU A 21 -17.55 32.95 21.68
CA LEU A 21 -18.20 32.22 20.58
C LEU A 21 -17.28 32.04 19.36
N THR A 22 -16.43 33.02 19.07
CA THR A 22 -15.41 32.89 18.00
C THR A 22 -14.32 31.88 18.36
N PHE A 23 -13.91 31.80 19.64
CA PHE A 23 -12.86 30.87 20.09
C PHE A 23 -13.34 29.41 20.07
N TRP A 24 -14.61 29.13 20.35
CA TRP A 24 -15.20 27.79 20.25
C TRP A 24 -15.34 27.33 18.79
N ARG A 25 -15.86 28.21 17.92
CA ARG A 25 -15.97 27.88 16.48
C ARG A 25 -14.61 27.59 15.82
N VAL A 26 -13.58 28.35 16.13
CA VAL A 26 -12.23 28.11 15.59
C VAL A 26 -11.65 26.80 16.12
N ARG A 27 -11.83 26.47 17.40
CA ARG A 27 -11.38 25.18 17.96
C ARG A 27 -12.12 23.99 17.33
N ASP A 28 -13.40 24.10 17.12
CA ASP A 28 -14.20 23.03 16.50
C ASP A 28 -13.85 22.87 15.02
N THR A 29 -13.67 23.97 14.28
CA THR A 29 -13.20 23.91 12.88
C THR A 29 -11.82 23.29 12.77
N ILE A 30 -10.86 23.70 13.61
CA ILE A 30 -9.51 23.11 13.65
C ILE A 30 -9.55 21.62 14.06
N ARG A 31 -10.48 21.25 14.96
CA ARG A 31 -10.67 19.86 15.39
C ARG A 31 -11.29 19.02 14.27
N ILE A 32 -12.27 19.55 13.54
CA ILE A 32 -12.91 18.90 12.39
C ILE A 32 -11.87 18.75 11.26
N GLU A 33 -11.14 19.81 10.90
CA GLU A 33 -10.09 19.73 9.88
C GLU A 33 -8.96 18.74 10.24
N LYS A 34 -8.57 18.68 11.53
CA LYS A 34 -7.62 17.69 12.01
C LYS A 34 -8.17 16.26 11.93
N THR A 35 -9.45 16.07 12.26
CA THR A 35 -10.11 14.76 12.19
C THR A 35 -10.28 14.32 10.74
N GLU A 36 -10.77 15.20 9.86
CA GLU A 36 -10.88 14.91 8.42
C GLU A 36 -9.51 14.67 7.76
N ARG A 37 -8.48 15.41 8.18
CA ARG A 37 -7.10 15.20 7.71
C ARG A 37 -6.53 13.88 8.22
N GLN A 38 -6.93 13.46 9.42
CA GLN A 38 -6.51 12.18 10.02
C GLN A 38 -7.27 11.00 9.39
N GLU A 39 -8.56 11.17 9.06
CA GLU A 39 -9.34 10.19 8.30
C GLU A 39 -8.82 10.04 6.86
N ARG A 40 -8.45 11.13 6.18
CA ARG A 40 -7.76 11.08 4.88
C ARG A 40 -6.41 10.38 4.94
N LYS A 41 -5.68 10.50 6.07
CA LYS A 41 -4.37 9.86 6.27
C LYS A 41 -4.43 8.35 6.53
N MET A 42 -5.57 7.79 6.94
CA MET A 42 -5.74 6.35 7.17
C MET A 42 -6.48 5.66 6.00
N GLN A 43 -6.31 6.18 4.79
CA GLN A 43 -7.10 5.74 3.66
C GLN A 43 -6.66 4.37 3.11
N LEU A 44 -5.34 4.11 3.01
CA LEU A 44 -4.82 2.86 2.43
C LEU A 44 -5.14 1.63 3.30
N ARG A 45 -4.94 1.73 4.61
CA ARG A 45 -5.30 0.65 5.54
C ARG A 45 -6.75 0.24 5.39
N ARG A 46 -7.67 1.22 5.38
CA ARG A 46 -9.11 0.99 5.30
C ARG A 46 -9.50 0.43 3.93
N MET A 47 -8.99 1.03 2.85
CA MET A 47 -9.30 0.62 1.48
C MET A 47 -8.80 -0.78 1.16
N LEU A 48 -7.60 -1.12 1.62
CA LEU A 48 -7.02 -2.44 1.43
C LEU A 48 -7.40 -3.40 2.56
N GLY A 49 -8.22 -2.97 3.53
CA GLY A 49 -8.67 -3.80 4.65
C GLY A 49 -7.50 -4.44 5.41
N ILE A 50 -6.39 -3.68 5.62
CA ILE A 50 -5.20 -4.22 6.28
C ILE A 50 -5.52 -4.61 7.72
N GLN A 51 -5.31 -5.88 8.03
CA GLN A 51 -5.51 -6.45 9.36
C GLN A 51 -4.18 -6.51 10.13
N PRO A 52 -4.22 -6.48 11.47
CA PRO A 52 -3.04 -6.80 12.28
C PRO A 52 -2.46 -8.17 11.91
N GLY A 53 -1.14 -8.30 12.00
CA GLY A 53 -0.41 -9.50 11.58
C GLY A 53 0.49 -9.24 10.36
N LEU A 54 0.76 -10.26 9.57
CA LEU A 54 1.66 -10.21 8.43
C LEU A 54 0.89 -10.06 7.12
N THR A 55 1.19 -9.00 6.38
CA THR A 55 0.70 -8.76 5.02
C THR A 55 1.85 -8.94 4.03
N ALA A 56 1.72 -9.87 3.10
CA ALA A 56 2.62 -10.03 1.97
C ALA A 56 2.22 -9.11 0.81
N ILE A 57 3.19 -8.49 0.14
CA ILE A 57 2.99 -7.62 -1.03
C ILE A 57 3.73 -8.22 -2.21
N ILE A 58 2.99 -8.56 -3.27
CA ILE A 58 3.50 -9.25 -4.47
C ILE A 58 3.14 -8.50 -5.75
N GLY A 59 3.68 -8.92 -6.88
CA GLY A 59 3.34 -8.42 -8.22
C GLY A 59 4.29 -7.37 -8.77
N GLY A 60 3.77 -6.42 -9.54
CA GLY A 60 4.51 -5.35 -10.21
C GLY A 60 4.01 -3.95 -9.84
N GLY A 61 4.40 -2.92 -10.62
CA GLY A 61 3.73 -1.61 -10.62
C GLY A 61 3.80 -0.76 -9.35
N GLY A 62 4.69 -1.06 -8.37
CA GLY A 62 4.88 -0.18 -7.22
C GLY A 62 4.72 -0.82 -5.84
N LYS A 63 5.11 -2.08 -5.67
CA LYS A 63 5.11 -2.80 -4.37
C LYS A 63 5.83 -2.01 -3.26
N THR A 64 7.08 -1.63 -3.53
CA THR A 64 7.90 -0.89 -2.57
C THR A 64 7.28 0.46 -2.20
N THR A 65 6.61 1.12 -3.15
CA THR A 65 5.84 2.35 -2.90
C THR A 65 4.66 2.08 -1.95
N LEU A 66 3.91 1.00 -2.20
CA LEU A 66 2.81 0.59 -1.31
C LEU A 66 3.34 0.21 0.08
N LEU A 67 4.41 -0.56 0.14
CA LEU A 67 5.07 -1.00 1.38
C LEU A 67 5.36 0.20 2.29
N TYR A 68 6.03 1.22 1.76
CA TYR A 68 6.39 2.41 2.55
C TYR A 68 5.20 3.35 2.80
N ALA A 69 4.24 3.44 1.89
CA ALA A 69 3.03 4.22 2.12
C ALA A 69 2.20 3.63 3.28
N LEU A 70 2.01 2.30 3.31
CA LEU A 70 1.36 1.61 4.42
C LEU A 70 2.15 1.72 5.72
N ALA A 71 3.48 1.53 5.67
CA ALA A 71 4.33 1.67 6.85
C ALA A 71 4.20 3.06 7.48
N ARG A 72 4.23 4.12 6.66
CA ARG A 72 4.06 5.51 7.10
C ARG A 72 2.67 5.77 7.70
N GLU A 73 1.61 5.21 7.11
CA GLU A 73 0.25 5.37 7.60
C GLU A 73 0.05 4.63 8.93
N LEU A 74 0.41 3.35 8.97
CA LEU A 74 0.20 2.49 10.12
C LEU A 74 1.04 2.90 11.34
N SER A 75 2.27 3.36 11.12
CA SER A 75 3.19 3.75 12.20
C SER A 75 2.75 5.00 12.97
N GLN A 76 1.73 5.73 12.50
CA GLN A 76 1.17 6.84 13.26
C GLN A 76 0.51 6.38 14.56
N THR A 77 -0.06 5.18 14.57
CA THR A 77 -0.82 4.65 15.72
C THR A 77 -0.35 3.29 16.22
N ALA A 78 0.38 2.52 15.41
CA ALA A 78 0.74 1.14 15.69
C ALA A 78 2.26 0.88 15.47
N ARG A 79 2.74 -0.26 15.94
CA ARG A 79 4.12 -0.73 15.71
C ARG A 79 4.15 -1.50 14.39
N VAL A 80 5.09 -1.14 13.51
CA VAL A 80 5.21 -1.69 12.16
C VAL A 80 6.62 -2.22 11.91
N ILE A 81 6.73 -3.45 11.47
CA ILE A 81 7.95 -4.00 10.88
C ILE A 81 7.79 -4.03 9.37
N VAL A 82 8.80 -3.54 8.67
CA VAL A 82 8.94 -3.64 7.21
C VAL A 82 10.06 -4.61 6.90
N CYS A 83 9.85 -5.52 5.96
CA CYS A 83 10.87 -6.49 5.55
C CYS A 83 10.65 -6.96 4.10
N THR A 84 11.46 -7.91 3.68
CA THR A 84 11.30 -8.63 2.41
C THR A 84 11.58 -10.11 2.62
N THR A 85 11.05 -10.94 1.75
CA THR A 85 11.45 -12.36 1.63
C THR A 85 12.33 -12.60 0.41
N THR A 86 12.57 -11.56 -0.39
CA THR A 86 13.43 -11.60 -1.57
C THR A 86 14.57 -10.59 -1.46
N HIS A 87 14.55 -9.51 -2.26
CA HIS A 87 15.59 -8.48 -2.21
C HIS A 87 14.99 -7.09 -2.40
N ILE A 88 15.24 -6.19 -1.44
CA ILE A 88 14.89 -4.76 -1.57
C ILE A 88 16.10 -3.87 -1.26
N LEU A 89 16.07 -2.64 -1.74
CA LEU A 89 17.03 -1.63 -1.29
C LEU A 89 16.71 -1.21 0.15
N PRO A 90 17.72 -0.96 1.01
CA PRO A 90 17.49 -0.40 2.33
C PRO A 90 16.71 0.92 2.24
N PRO A 91 15.72 1.16 3.12
CA PRO A 91 15.00 2.42 3.12
C PRO A 91 15.87 3.58 3.61
N GLU A 92 15.77 4.74 2.95
CA GLU A 92 16.47 5.96 3.37
C GLU A 92 15.78 6.69 4.53
N HIS A 93 14.46 6.49 4.70
CA HIS A 93 13.62 7.28 5.61
C HIS A 93 13.09 6.51 6.83
N LEU A 94 13.52 5.27 7.01
CA LEU A 94 13.14 4.43 8.14
C LEU A 94 14.40 3.88 8.82
N PRO A 95 14.39 3.71 10.15
CA PRO A 95 15.43 2.93 10.82
C PRO A 95 15.52 1.56 10.18
N CYS A 96 16.72 1.13 9.85
CA CYS A 96 16.99 -0.17 9.26
C CYS A 96 17.96 -0.94 10.15
N LEU A 97 17.53 -2.10 10.62
CA LEU A 97 18.34 -3.03 11.40
C LEU A 97 18.71 -4.21 10.51
N THR A 98 19.97 -4.33 10.22
CA THR A 98 20.55 -5.50 9.55
C THR A 98 21.06 -6.44 10.64
N ASP A 99 20.59 -7.69 10.60
CA ASP A 99 20.96 -8.72 11.59
C ASP A 99 20.63 -8.33 13.04
N GLY A 100 19.54 -7.55 13.20
CA GLY A 100 19.11 -7.00 14.48
C GLY A 100 18.54 -8.05 15.44
N THR A 101 18.96 -8.00 16.69
CA THR A 101 18.42 -8.83 17.76
C THR A 101 16.98 -8.43 18.14
N GLU A 102 16.23 -9.34 18.76
CA GLU A 102 14.88 -9.03 19.28
C GLU A 102 14.86 -7.79 20.18
N THR A 103 15.86 -7.64 21.03
CA THR A 103 15.97 -6.49 21.95
C THR A 103 16.12 -5.17 21.20
N GLU A 104 16.94 -5.14 20.14
CA GLU A 104 17.13 -3.94 19.31
C GLU A 104 15.89 -3.59 18.51
N ILE A 105 15.20 -4.59 17.94
CA ILE A 105 13.95 -4.40 17.23
C ILE A 105 12.89 -3.79 18.15
N ARG A 106 12.67 -4.39 19.33
CA ARG A 106 11.71 -3.89 20.34
C ARG A 106 12.06 -2.48 20.81
N ARG A 107 13.34 -2.19 21.06
CA ARG A 107 13.81 -0.85 21.45
C ARG A 107 13.54 0.18 20.36
N THR A 108 13.82 -0.17 19.10
CA THR A 108 13.60 0.73 17.96
C THR A 108 12.11 0.97 17.74
N LEU A 109 11.27 -0.06 17.76
CA LEU A 109 9.81 0.05 17.65
C LEU A 109 9.19 0.93 18.75
N LYS A 110 9.71 0.82 19.98
CA LYS A 110 9.26 1.69 21.09
C LYS A 110 9.55 3.17 20.82
N LYS A 111 10.67 3.46 20.15
CA LYS A 111 11.12 4.84 19.87
C LYS A 111 10.48 5.44 18.62
N THR A 112 10.41 4.67 17.53
CA THR A 112 10.07 5.18 16.19
C THR A 112 8.76 4.63 15.64
N LYS A 113 8.20 3.60 16.28
CA LYS A 113 7.00 2.85 15.84
C LYS A 113 7.15 2.11 14.50
N CYS A 114 8.20 2.36 13.74
CA CYS A 114 8.46 1.66 12.49
C CYS A 114 9.95 1.31 12.39
N VAL A 115 10.25 0.11 11.90
CA VAL A 115 11.61 -0.35 11.64
C VAL A 115 11.62 -1.28 10.43
N CYS A 116 12.63 -1.14 9.57
CA CYS A 116 12.95 -2.13 8.56
C CYS A 116 13.91 -3.17 9.15
N VAL A 117 13.61 -4.45 8.95
CA VAL A 117 14.44 -5.57 9.42
C VAL A 117 14.79 -6.46 8.24
N GLY A 118 16.05 -6.84 8.13
CA GLY A 118 16.51 -7.72 7.07
C GLY A 118 17.99 -8.06 7.23
N THR A 119 18.50 -8.96 6.40
CA THR A 119 19.91 -9.35 6.34
C THR A 119 20.57 -8.65 5.15
N ARG A 120 21.73 -8.06 5.34
CA ARG A 120 22.43 -7.32 4.27
C ARG A 120 23.13 -8.29 3.33
N THR A 121 22.90 -8.16 2.03
CA THR A 121 23.62 -8.89 1.00
C THR A 121 24.94 -8.20 0.65
N GLN A 122 25.84 -8.92 -0.04
CA GLN A 122 27.10 -8.34 -0.55
C GLN A 122 26.88 -7.19 -1.54
N GLU A 123 25.73 -7.20 -2.27
CA GLU A 123 25.33 -6.13 -3.18
C GLU A 123 24.72 -4.90 -2.47
N GLY A 124 24.68 -4.90 -1.15
CA GLY A 124 24.11 -3.80 -0.35
C GLY A 124 22.58 -3.77 -0.29
N LYS A 125 21.91 -4.77 -0.84
CA LYS A 125 20.46 -4.96 -0.67
C LYS A 125 20.14 -5.66 0.65
N LEU A 126 18.86 -5.68 1.02
CA LEU A 126 18.34 -6.49 2.10
C LEU A 126 17.67 -7.73 1.54
N THR A 127 17.84 -8.86 2.21
CA THR A 127 17.06 -10.07 2.05
C THR A 127 16.25 -10.35 3.32
N ALA A 128 15.63 -11.53 3.42
CA ALA A 128 14.80 -11.91 4.55
C ALA A 128 15.51 -11.69 5.90
N PRO A 129 14.78 -11.33 6.96
CA PRO A 129 15.31 -11.31 8.32
C PRO A 129 15.85 -12.69 8.73
N GLU A 130 16.91 -12.74 9.53
CA GLU A 130 17.37 -13.99 10.16
C GLU A 130 16.37 -14.51 11.21
N LEU A 131 15.69 -13.60 11.90
CA LEU A 131 14.63 -13.97 12.83
C LEU A 131 13.40 -14.46 12.07
N ALA A 132 12.93 -15.65 12.41
CA ALA A 132 11.71 -16.23 11.87
C ALA A 132 10.49 -15.33 12.14
N PHE A 133 9.49 -15.37 11.25
CA PHE A 133 8.31 -14.51 11.33
C PHE A 133 7.50 -14.75 12.60
N GLU A 134 7.48 -15.97 13.15
CA GLU A 134 6.83 -16.31 14.42
C GLU A 134 7.42 -15.52 15.60
N LYS A 135 8.72 -15.17 15.53
CA LYS A 135 9.37 -14.33 16.56
C LYS A 135 9.13 -12.85 16.32
N LEU A 136 8.95 -12.41 15.08
CA LEU A 136 8.67 -11.02 14.73
C LEU A 136 7.22 -10.62 15.03
N LEU A 137 6.25 -11.52 14.81
CA LEU A 137 4.82 -11.26 15.00
C LEU A 137 4.47 -10.68 16.39
N PRO A 138 4.97 -11.19 17.52
CA PRO A 138 4.63 -10.62 18.84
C PRO A 138 5.30 -9.27 19.13
N MET A 139 6.18 -8.77 18.26
CA MET A 139 6.89 -7.50 18.47
C MET A 139 6.16 -6.31 17.86
N ALA A 140 5.38 -6.53 16.79
CA ALA A 140 4.71 -5.48 16.05
C ALA A 140 3.21 -5.78 15.86
N ASP A 141 2.43 -4.74 15.66
CA ASP A 141 1.01 -4.86 15.36
C ASP A 141 0.79 -5.21 13.87
N TYR A 142 1.73 -4.78 13.01
CA TYR A 142 1.76 -5.07 11.58
C TYR A 142 3.16 -5.43 11.12
N ILE A 143 3.26 -6.45 10.29
CA ILE A 143 4.45 -6.79 9.51
C ILE A 143 4.07 -6.66 8.03
N LEU A 144 4.85 -5.89 7.29
CA LEU A 144 4.69 -5.69 5.86
C LEU A 144 5.90 -6.31 5.15
N ALA A 145 5.68 -7.31 4.30
CA ALA A 145 6.75 -8.04 3.62
C ALA A 145 6.62 -7.94 2.09
N GLU A 146 7.61 -7.39 1.40
CA GLU A 146 7.69 -7.53 -0.06
C GLU A 146 8.17 -8.93 -0.41
N ALA A 147 7.33 -9.72 -1.13
CA ALA A 147 7.53 -11.16 -1.26
C ALA A 147 7.91 -11.62 -2.67
N ASP A 148 8.24 -10.71 -3.58
CA ASP A 148 8.75 -11.02 -4.91
C ASP A 148 9.49 -9.84 -5.57
N GLY A 149 10.25 -10.11 -6.66
CA GLY A 149 10.87 -9.08 -7.51
C GLY A 149 10.10 -8.89 -8.83
N SER A 150 10.08 -7.66 -9.39
CA SER A 150 9.38 -7.35 -10.65
C SER A 150 10.19 -6.54 -11.67
N LYS A 151 11.45 -6.23 -11.38
CA LYS A 151 12.33 -5.41 -12.25
C LYS A 151 11.67 -4.10 -12.73
N HIS A 152 10.90 -3.45 -11.85
CA HIS A 152 10.15 -2.21 -12.11
C HIS A 152 9.06 -2.29 -13.21
N LEU A 153 8.74 -3.50 -13.70
CA LEU A 153 7.66 -3.68 -14.69
C LEU A 153 6.28 -3.64 -14.02
N PRO A 154 5.25 -3.14 -14.75
CA PRO A 154 3.91 -2.97 -14.18
C PRO A 154 3.17 -4.28 -13.91
N LEU A 155 3.48 -5.34 -14.66
CA LEU A 155 2.86 -6.65 -14.53
C LEU A 155 3.89 -7.74 -14.30
N LYS A 156 3.45 -8.91 -13.86
CA LYS A 156 4.33 -10.04 -13.59
C LYS A 156 3.59 -11.37 -13.71
N ALA A 157 4.30 -12.40 -14.19
CA ALA A 157 3.97 -13.81 -13.96
C ALA A 157 4.93 -14.41 -12.93
N HIS A 158 4.44 -15.21 -12.02
CA HIS A 158 5.23 -15.84 -10.96
C HIS A 158 5.73 -17.22 -11.42
N ALA A 159 7.03 -17.44 -11.24
CA ALA A 159 7.64 -18.76 -11.44
C ALA A 159 7.38 -19.67 -10.22
N ALA A 160 7.70 -20.96 -10.34
CA ALA A 160 7.42 -21.94 -9.29
C ALA A 160 8.07 -21.64 -7.92
N HIS A 161 9.17 -20.87 -7.90
CA HIS A 161 9.86 -20.43 -6.69
C HIS A 161 9.41 -19.04 -6.18
N GLU A 162 8.41 -18.46 -6.78
CA GLU A 162 7.83 -17.16 -6.43
C GLU A 162 6.30 -17.22 -6.49
N PRO A 163 5.62 -16.35 -5.73
CA PRO A 163 6.14 -15.47 -4.70
C PRO A 163 6.55 -16.23 -3.43
N VAL A 164 7.51 -15.68 -2.66
CA VAL A 164 7.93 -16.26 -1.38
C VAL A 164 7.06 -15.65 -0.27
N ILE A 165 5.81 -16.10 -0.22
CA ILE A 165 4.85 -15.66 0.80
C ILE A 165 5.14 -16.43 2.10
N PRO A 166 5.40 -15.74 3.23
CA PRO A 166 5.54 -16.42 4.52
C PRO A 166 4.26 -17.17 4.89
N PRO A 167 4.34 -18.40 5.43
CA PRO A 167 3.15 -19.15 5.84
C PRO A 167 2.33 -18.45 6.91
N GLU A 168 2.93 -17.55 7.68
CA GLU A 168 2.28 -16.72 8.70
C GLU A 168 1.51 -15.53 8.10
N ALA A 169 1.59 -15.28 6.78
CA ALA A 169 0.86 -14.20 6.15
C ALA A 169 -0.65 -14.44 6.22
N ASN A 170 -1.36 -13.54 6.87
CA ASN A 170 -2.82 -13.57 6.95
C ASN A 170 -3.48 -12.81 5.79
N GLN A 171 -2.70 -12.10 5.00
CA GLN A 171 -3.16 -11.31 3.86
C GLN A 171 -2.07 -11.19 2.78
N THR A 172 -2.49 -11.25 1.51
CA THR A 172 -1.59 -11.03 0.37
C THR A 172 -2.21 -9.98 -0.56
N ILE A 173 -1.46 -8.92 -0.84
CA ILE A 173 -1.86 -7.86 -1.76
C ILE A 173 -1.06 -8.01 -3.05
N LEU A 174 -1.78 -8.24 -4.15
CA LEU A 174 -1.20 -8.19 -5.49
C LEU A 174 -1.23 -6.74 -5.99
N VAL A 175 -0.07 -6.20 -6.34
CA VAL A 175 0.06 -4.86 -6.94
C VAL A 175 0.25 -4.98 -8.44
N LEU A 176 -0.49 -4.18 -9.20
CA LEU A 176 -0.38 -4.03 -10.65
C LEU A 176 -0.18 -2.56 -11.01
N GLY A 177 0.50 -2.29 -12.14
CA GLY A 177 0.54 -0.96 -12.74
C GLY A 177 -0.44 -0.84 -13.90
N ALA A 178 -1.36 0.12 -13.86
CA ALA A 178 -2.29 0.39 -14.96
C ALA A 178 -1.56 0.69 -16.28
N SER A 179 -0.33 1.18 -16.21
CA SER A 179 0.54 1.44 -17.37
C SER A 179 0.90 0.18 -18.17
N GLY A 180 0.58 -1.00 -17.68
CA GLY A 180 0.74 -2.27 -18.38
C GLY A 180 -0.37 -2.56 -19.39
N PHE A 181 -1.57 -2.03 -19.18
CA PHE A 181 -2.69 -2.24 -20.10
C PHE A 181 -2.46 -1.58 -21.45
N GLY A 182 -2.88 -2.25 -22.51
CA GLY A 182 -2.71 -1.80 -23.89
C GLY A 182 -1.31 -1.97 -24.47
N LYS A 183 -0.37 -2.58 -23.73
CA LYS A 183 0.97 -2.91 -24.20
C LYS A 183 1.10 -4.40 -24.49
N PRO A 184 2.03 -4.81 -25.37
CA PRO A 184 2.39 -6.24 -25.50
C PRO A 184 2.90 -6.81 -24.18
N ILE A 185 2.63 -8.08 -23.90
CA ILE A 185 3.14 -8.81 -22.73
C ILE A 185 4.65 -8.62 -22.58
N ALA A 186 5.41 -8.73 -23.71
CA ALA A 186 6.86 -8.54 -23.75
C ALA A 186 7.33 -7.21 -23.15
N ALA A 187 6.55 -6.14 -23.32
CA ALA A 187 6.89 -4.80 -22.83
C ALA A 187 6.31 -4.48 -21.44
N ALA A 188 5.27 -5.19 -21.02
CA ALA A 188 4.52 -4.88 -19.80
C ALA A 188 4.87 -5.78 -18.62
N ALA A 189 5.30 -7.02 -18.86
CA ALA A 189 5.37 -8.04 -17.81
C ALA A 189 6.80 -8.47 -17.48
N HIS A 190 7.08 -8.63 -16.19
CA HIS A 190 8.23 -9.40 -15.74
C HIS A 190 7.95 -10.88 -16.01
N ARG A 191 8.92 -11.59 -16.64
CA ARG A 191 8.79 -12.96 -17.17
C ARG A 191 7.72 -13.09 -18.27
N PRO A 192 7.87 -12.36 -19.39
CA PRO A 192 6.85 -12.31 -20.45
C PRO A 192 6.61 -13.65 -21.11
N ALA A 193 7.65 -14.49 -21.27
CA ALA A 193 7.50 -15.83 -21.81
C ALA A 193 6.60 -16.70 -20.93
N LEU A 194 6.82 -16.69 -19.61
CA LEU A 194 6.00 -17.43 -18.65
C LEU A 194 4.55 -16.90 -18.58
N TYR A 195 4.38 -15.57 -18.69
CA TYR A 195 3.06 -14.93 -18.74
C TYR A 195 2.26 -15.46 -19.94
N ALA A 196 2.89 -15.44 -21.11
CA ALA A 196 2.29 -15.91 -22.36
C ALA A 196 2.01 -17.43 -22.33
N GLU A 197 2.96 -18.25 -21.86
CA GLU A 197 2.82 -19.69 -21.70
C GLU A 197 1.63 -20.08 -20.81
N LYS A 198 1.53 -19.46 -19.60
CA LYS A 198 0.42 -19.74 -18.66
C LYS A 198 -0.95 -19.47 -19.24
N LEU A 199 -1.06 -18.53 -20.18
CA LEU A 199 -2.33 -18.15 -20.78
C LEU A 199 -2.57 -18.74 -22.18
N GLY A 200 -1.61 -19.46 -22.75
CA GLY A 200 -1.69 -20.03 -24.07
C GLY A 200 -1.72 -18.97 -25.20
N VAL A 201 -0.99 -17.86 -25.00
CA VAL A 201 -0.89 -16.75 -25.97
C VAL A 201 0.56 -16.47 -26.33
N THR A 202 0.80 -15.51 -27.23
CA THR A 202 2.16 -15.05 -27.58
C THR A 202 2.58 -13.84 -26.73
N GLN A 203 3.88 -13.55 -26.68
CA GLN A 203 4.41 -12.39 -25.96
C GLN A 203 4.01 -11.05 -26.60
N ASP A 204 3.61 -11.05 -27.88
CA ASP A 204 3.14 -9.87 -28.61
C ASP A 204 1.65 -9.57 -28.32
N THR A 205 0.96 -10.50 -27.64
CA THR A 205 -0.44 -10.30 -27.26
C THR A 205 -0.57 -9.06 -26.38
N ILE A 206 -1.52 -8.19 -26.74
CA ILE A 206 -1.81 -6.98 -26.00
C ILE A 206 -2.49 -7.32 -24.68
N VAL A 207 -1.99 -6.77 -23.57
CA VAL A 207 -2.57 -6.97 -22.25
C VAL A 207 -3.87 -6.18 -22.15
N THR A 208 -4.97 -6.91 -22.06
CA THR A 208 -6.30 -6.38 -21.71
C THR A 208 -6.58 -6.60 -20.21
N PRO A 209 -7.57 -5.90 -19.63
CA PRO A 209 -8.03 -6.19 -18.26
C PRO A 209 -8.44 -7.66 -18.08
N GLU A 210 -9.17 -8.23 -19.03
CA GLU A 210 -9.57 -9.65 -19.01
C GLU A 210 -8.35 -10.58 -19.00
N LEU A 211 -7.36 -10.34 -19.88
CA LEU A 211 -6.16 -11.16 -19.96
C LEU A 211 -5.37 -11.12 -18.66
N ALA A 212 -5.25 -9.94 -18.06
CA ALA A 212 -4.60 -9.78 -16.76
C ALA A 212 -5.36 -10.52 -15.64
N ALA A 213 -6.70 -10.40 -15.61
CA ALA A 213 -7.53 -11.11 -14.63
C ALA A 213 -7.41 -12.63 -14.77
N ARG A 214 -7.33 -13.16 -16.00
CA ARG A 214 -7.10 -14.61 -16.22
C ARG A 214 -5.83 -15.10 -15.56
N LEU A 215 -4.72 -14.36 -15.70
CA LEU A 215 -3.47 -14.73 -15.02
C LEU A 215 -3.59 -14.63 -13.50
N ILE A 216 -4.17 -13.54 -13.00
CA ILE A 216 -4.35 -13.30 -11.56
C ILE A 216 -5.17 -14.43 -10.93
N ASN A 217 -6.28 -14.81 -11.55
CA ASN A 217 -7.14 -15.90 -11.07
C ASN A 217 -6.45 -17.27 -11.18
N LEU A 218 -5.68 -17.50 -12.25
CA LEU A 218 -4.93 -18.75 -12.44
C LEU A 218 -3.86 -18.93 -11.34
N GLU A 219 -3.16 -17.86 -10.97
CA GLU A 219 -2.11 -17.90 -9.95
C GLU A 219 -2.67 -17.94 -8.52
N GLY A 220 -3.77 -17.27 -8.24
CA GLY A 220 -4.54 -17.40 -7.00
C GLY A 220 -3.82 -16.99 -5.69
N PHE A 221 -2.71 -16.26 -5.75
CA PHE A 221 -1.91 -15.89 -4.57
C PHE A 221 -2.48 -14.74 -3.74
N HIS A 222 -3.45 -14.03 -4.26
CA HIS A 222 -3.93 -12.76 -3.72
C HIS A 222 -5.19 -12.91 -2.89
N THR A 223 -5.32 -12.07 -1.87
CA THR A 223 -6.58 -11.82 -1.15
C THR A 223 -7.20 -10.50 -1.57
N ARG A 224 -6.39 -9.58 -2.12
CA ARG A 224 -6.78 -8.25 -2.60
C ARG A 224 -5.90 -7.82 -3.74
N VAL A 225 -6.42 -6.93 -4.59
CA VAL A 225 -5.69 -6.36 -5.73
C VAL A 225 -5.62 -4.85 -5.59
N LEU A 226 -4.44 -4.29 -5.81
CA LEU A 226 -4.21 -2.86 -5.95
C LEU A 226 -3.70 -2.55 -7.35
N VAL A 227 -4.42 -1.72 -8.10
CA VAL A 227 -3.95 -1.19 -9.38
C VAL A 227 -3.43 0.23 -9.19
N ASN A 228 -2.12 0.36 -9.15
CA ASN A 228 -1.41 1.63 -9.06
C ASN A 228 -1.27 2.29 -10.45
N GLN A 229 -0.87 3.57 -10.51
CA GLN A 229 -0.69 4.33 -11.75
C GLN A 229 -2.00 4.52 -12.54
N ALA A 230 -3.16 4.49 -11.88
CA ALA A 230 -4.46 4.74 -12.46
C ALA A 230 -4.89 6.19 -12.16
N GLN A 231 -4.54 7.13 -13.04
CA GLN A 231 -4.76 8.57 -12.86
C GLN A 231 -5.87 9.14 -13.73
N THR A 232 -6.01 8.59 -14.93
CA THR A 232 -6.96 9.08 -15.94
C THR A 232 -8.28 8.32 -15.88
N GLN A 233 -9.35 8.92 -16.40
CA GLN A 233 -10.65 8.25 -16.53
C GLN A 233 -10.56 6.97 -17.39
N ARG A 234 -9.68 6.97 -18.41
CA ARG A 234 -9.43 5.80 -19.25
C ARG A 234 -8.80 4.66 -18.44
N GLU A 235 -7.77 4.94 -17.65
CA GLU A 235 -7.13 3.94 -16.79
C GLU A 235 -8.10 3.41 -15.74
N LEU A 236 -8.88 4.28 -15.11
CA LEU A 236 -9.90 3.88 -14.14
C LEU A 236 -11.02 3.02 -14.78
N ALA A 237 -11.37 3.26 -16.04
CA ALA A 237 -12.32 2.41 -16.77
C ALA A 237 -11.75 1.00 -16.97
N LEU A 238 -10.46 0.88 -17.38
CA LEU A 238 -9.79 -0.41 -17.52
C LEU A 238 -9.70 -1.17 -16.19
N VAL A 239 -9.48 -0.45 -15.07
CA VAL A 239 -9.46 -1.09 -13.74
C VAL A 239 -10.85 -1.57 -13.32
N ARG A 240 -11.93 -0.84 -13.64
CA ARG A 240 -13.30 -1.32 -13.40
C ARG A 240 -13.61 -2.57 -14.19
N GLU A 241 -13.15 -2.62 -15.45
CA GLU A 241 -13.26 -3.81 -16.29
C GLU A 241 -12.48 -5.00 -15.66
N LEU A 242 -11.23 -4.79 -15.24
CA LEU A 242 -10.45 -5.80 -14.51
C LEU A 242 -11.21 -6.32 -13.27
N ALA A 243 -11.74 -5.40 -12.46
CA ALA A 243 -12.45 -5.74 -11.22
C ALA A 243 -13.69 -6.63 -11.47
N ALA A 244 -14.33 -6.50 -12.62
CA ALA A 244 -15.48 -7.35 -13.00
C ALA A 244 -15.11 -8.83 -13.20
N TYR A 245 -13.84 -9.14 -13.47
CA TYR A 245 -13.34 -10.51 -13.62
C TYR A 245 -12.68 -11.08 -12.36
N LEU A 246 -12.58 -10.29 -11.28
CA LEU A 246 -11.92 -10.71 -10.02
C LEU A 246 -12.95 -10.94 -8.92
N HIS A 247 -12.73 -11.95 -8.09
CA HIS A 247 -13.60 -12.29 -6.95
C HIS A 247 -13.00 -11.80 -5.60
N CYS A 248 -12.27 -10.68 -5.64
CA CYS A 248 -11.67 -10.08 -4.46
C CYS A 248 -11.80 -8.55 -4.51
N PRO A 249 -11.68 -7.85 -3.37
CA PRO A 249 -11.68 -6.39 -3.36
C PRO A 249 -10.54 -5.81 -4.21
N VAL A 250 -10.87 -4.79 -5.01
CA VAL A 250 -9.92 -4.07 -5.88
C VAL A 250 -9.89 -2.61 -5.47
N ALA A 251 -8.69 -2.09 -5.25
CA ALA A 251 -8.43 -0.67 -5.07
C ALA A 251 -7.60 -0.14 -6.24
N ALA A 252 -7.79 1.13 -6.59
CA ALA A 252 -7.07 1.76 -7.70
C ALA A 252 -6.68 3.20 -7.39
N GLY A 253 -5.63 3.68 -8.04
CA GLY A 253 -5.26 5.09 -7.98
C GLY A 253 -3.78 5.34 -8.20
N GLU A 254 -3.28 6.44 -7.63
CA GLU A 254 -1.90 6.88 -7.71
C GLU A 254 -1.30 6.97 -6.29
N LEU A 255 -0.49 5.99 -5.93
CA LEU A 255 0.13 5.90 -4.60
C LEU A 255 1.00 7.11 -4.25
N LEU A 256 1.77 7.61 -5.22
CA LEU A 256 2.66 8.76 -5.00
C LEU A 256 1.90 10.07 -4.75
N LYS A 257 0.68 10.19 -5.29
CA LYS A 257 -0.18 11.36 -5.10
C LYS A 257 -1.22 11.18 -4.00
N GLU A 258 -1.22 10.03 -3.33
CA GLU A 258 -2.19 9.66 -2.29
C GLU A 258 -3.66 9.76 -2.77
N LYS A 259 -3.89 9.53 -4.07
CA LYS A 259 -5.23 9.57 -4.69
C LYS A 259 -5.67 8.15 -5.00
N MET A 260 -6.44 7.57 -4.10
CA MET A 260 -6.91 6.18 -4.20
C MET A 260 -8.43 6.11 -4.14
N ILE A 261 -9.00 5.12 -4.82
CA ILE A 261 -10.43 4.78 -4.79
C ILE A 261 -10.60 3.28 -4.54
N CYS A 262 -11.66 2.90 -3.82
CA CYS A 262 -12.12 1.51 -3.72
C CYS A 262 -13.13 1.24 -4.85
N LEU A 263 -13.04 0.06 -5.45
CA LEU A 263 -13.95 -0.41 -6.51
C LEU A 263 -14.80 -1.62 -6.01
N CYS A 264 -14.90 -1.76 -4.69
CA CYS A 264 -15.72 -2.79 -4.09
C CYS A 264 -17.21 -2.51 -4.28
#